data_254bebe5d1a8ee21adbf257317287748
#
_entry.id   254bebe5d1a8ee21adbf257317287748
#
_cell.length_a   1.000
_cell.length_b   1.000
_cell.length_c   1.000
_cell.angle_alpha   90.00
_cell.angle_beta   90.00
_cell.angle_gamma   90.00
#
_symmetry.space_group_name_H-M   'P 1'
#
loop_
_entity.id
_entity.type
_entity.pdbx_description
1 polymer ?
#
loop_
_entity_poly.entity_id
_entity_poly.type
_entity_poly.pdbx_seq_one_letter_code
_entity_poly.pdbx_strand_id
1 'polypeptide(L)'
;MSNKFSNFFNFQNKNSKIGDYQDLEHIDGVAISTTSANLYQIKRDDLVLFYFRNGANSASVYTQSQIVSENIKWNINSKTKKIKALLINTRNANALTGKEGYESLKILANEISEKLTIKQKSDEEKPTKIKPNEIIFACTGTIGEKFPLEKIRNKLTSLVEKIKYTQNK
;
A
#
# COMPACT_ATOMS: atom_id res chain seq x y z
N MET A 1 -5.51 27.75 8.50
CA MET A 1 -4.87 26.95 7.42
C MET A 1 -5.73 25.71 7.24
N SER A 2 -6.43 25.62 6.12
CA SER A 2 -7.43 24.58 5.85
C SER A 2 -6.76 23.21 5.74
N ASN A 3 -7.24 22.27 6.53
CA ASN A 3 -6.75 20.92 6.67
C ASN A 3 -6.95 20.14 5.35
N LYS A 4 -5.90 19.90 4.58
CA LYS A 4 -5.95 19.17 3.30
C LYS A 4 -6.32 17.67 3.44
N PHE A 5 -6.41 17.16 4.67
CA PHE A 5 -6.81 15.79 4.95
C PHE A 5 -8.33 15.58 4.99
N SER A 6 -9.11 16.61 5.34
CA SER A 6 -10.57 16.52 5.34
C SER A 6 -11.15 16.18 3.96
N ASN A 7 -10.47 16.61 2.89
CA ASN A 7 -10.89 16.29 1.51
C ASN A 7 -10.56 14.85 1.08
N PHE A 8 -9.76 14.12 1.84
CA PHE A 8 -9.38 12.75 1.50
C PHE A 8 -10.45 11.73 1.89
N PHE A 9 -11.22 12.05 2.94
CA PHE A 9 -12.28 11.20 3.49
C PHE A 9 -13.69 11.75 3.30
N ASN A 10 -13.87 12.84 2.57
CA ASN A 10 -15.19 13.39 2.25
C ASN A 10 -15.97 12.45 1.30
N PHE A 11 -16.09 11.19 1.68
CA PHE A 11 -17.13 10.30 1.21
C PHE A 11 -18.37 10.61 2.06
N GLN A 12 -19.14 11.59 1.66
CA GLN A 12 -20.52 11.70 2.12
C GLN A 12 -21.30 10.49 1.60
N ASN A 13 -21.11 9.37 2.26
CA ASN A 13 -21.98 8.23 2.05
C ASN A 13 -23.22 8.47 2.89
N LYS A 14 -24.23 9.12 2.29
CA LYS A 14 -25.53 9.43 2.94
C LYS A 14 -26.23 8.22 3.57
N ASN A 15 -25.73 7.00 3.31
CA ASN A 15 -26.26 5.74 3.80
C ASN A 15 -25.35 5.05 4.83
N SER A 16 -24.22 5.66 5.22
CA SER A 16 -23.35 5.09 6.23
C SER A 16 -23.95 5.30 7.62
N LYS A 17 -24.08 4.23 8.40
CA LYS A 17 -24.42 4.30 9.84
C LYS A 17 -23.22 4.75 10.70
N ILE A 18 -22.05 4.87 10.09
CA ILE A 18 -20.85 5.43 10.71
C ILE A 18 -20.97 6.93 10.52
N GLY A 19 -21.02 7.69 11.60
CA GLY A 19 -21.07 9.15 11.57
C GLY A 19 -19.87 9.78 10.86
N ASP A 20 -19.79 11.10 10.86
CA ASP A 20 -18.68 11.81 10.26
C ASP A 20 -17.34 11.33 10.84
N TYR A 21 -16.36 11.08 9.97
CA TYR A 21 -15.01 10.71 10.43
C TYR A 21 -14.39 11.88 11.17
N GLN A 22 -13.88 11.60 12.35
CA GLN A 22 -13.07 12.58 13.08
C GLN A 22 -11.78 12.85 12.29
N ASP A 23 -11.33 14.11 12.30
CA ASP A 23 -10.01 14.44 11.80
C ASP A 23 -8.97 13.69 12.65
N LEU A 24 -8.22 12.81 12.01
CA LEU A 24 -7.15 12.07 12.68
C LEU A 24 -5.92 12.97 12.78
N GLU A 25 -5.30 12.97 13.96
CA GLU A 25 -4.02 13.60 14.15
C GLU A 25 -2.95 12.96 13.29
N HIS A 26 -1.96 13.75 12.96
CA HIS A 26 -0.84 13.31 12.12
C HIS A 26 0.07 12.37 12.90
N ILE A 27 0.44 11.25 12.29
CA ILE A 27 1.41 10.31 12.88
C ILE A 27 2.77 10.57 12.24
N ASP A 28 3.73 11.03 13.03
CA ASP A 28 5.09 11.28 12.55
C ASP A 28 5.72 10.01 11.97
N GLY A 29 6.37 10.19 10.82
CA GLY A 29 7.04 9.10 10.12
C GLY A 29 6.11 8.18 9.31
N VAL A 30 4.79 8.45 9.30
CA VAL A 30 3.84 7.75 8.43
C VAL A 30 3.42 8.67 7.31
N ALA A 31 3.54 8.21 6.08
CA ALA A 31 3.06 8.91 4.90
C ALA A 31 2.13 8.01 4.08
N ILE A 32 1.10 8.61 3.49
CA ILE A 32 0.11 7.90 2.69
C ILE A 32 0.01 8.57 1.33
N SER A 33 -0.04 7.77 0.29
CA SER A 33 -0.34 8.23 -1.06
C SER A 33 -1.38 7.34 -1.72
N THR A 34 -2.20 7.92 -2.60
CA THR A 34 -3.21 7.19 -3.35
C THR A 34 -3.17 7.53 -4.81
N THR A 35 -3.65 6.62 -5.63
CA THR A 35 -3.83 6.84 -7.06
C THR A 35 -4.81 5.84 -7.67
N SER A 36 -5.30 6.15 -8.85
CA SER A 36 -6.06 5.20 -9.67
C SER A 36 -5.12 4.46 -10.62
N ALA A 37 -5.15 3.15 -10.57
CA ALA A 37 -4.57 2.26 -11.59
C ALA A 37 -5.62 1.85 -12.65
N ASN A 38 -6.79 2.46 -12.62
CA ASN A 38 -7.91 2.12 -13.51
C ASN A 38 -8.29 0.62 -13.41
N LEU A 39 -8.36 0.11 -12.19
CA LEU A 39 -8.82 -1.25 -11.92
C LEU A 39 -10.36 -1.33 -12.01
N TYR A 40 -11.04 -0.21 -11.81
CA TYR A 40 -12.48 -0.07 -11.99
C TYR A 40 -12.82 0.68 -13.28
N GLN A 41 -14.03 0.48 -13.78
CA GLN A 41 -14.55 1.26 -14.91
C GLN A 41 -14.81 2.72 -14.53
N ILE A 42 -15.21 2.96 -13.28
CA ILE A 42 -15.41 4.31 -12.73
C ILE A 42 -14.08 4.81 -12.18
N LYS A 43 -13.71 6.05 -12.52
CA LYS A 43 -12.47 6.68 -12.02
C LYS A 43 -12.56 6.86 -10.50
N ARG A 44 -11.70 6.17 -9.78
CA ARG A 44 -11.54 6.25 -8.33
C ARG A 44 -10.14 5.79 -7.95
N ASP A 45 -9.68 6.19 -6.78
CA ASP A 45 -8.44 5.64 -6.24
C ASP A 45 -8.66 4.17 -5.85
N ASP A 46 -7.80 3.31 -6.37
CA ASP A 46 -7.83 1.86 -6.19
C ASP A 46 -6.49 1.29 -5.68
N LEU A 47 -5.49 2.16 -5.54
CA LEU A 47 -4.21 1.87 -4.92
C LEU A 47 -3.93 2.85 -3.78
N VAL A 48 -3.43 2.31 -2.67
CA VAL A 48 -2.94 3.07 -1.51
C VAL A 48 -1.56 2.54 -1.13
N LEU A 49 -0.61 3.44 -0.94
CA LEU A 49 0.71 3.14 -0.41
C LEU A 49 0.88 3.84 0.94
N PHE A 50 1.05 3.04 1.99
CA PHE A 50 1.56 3.52 3.27
C PHE A 50 3.07 3.38 3.26
N TYR A 51 3.76 4.40 3.69
CA TYR A 51 5.19 4.40 3.87
C TYR A 51 5.55 4.76 5.30
N PHE A 52 6.42 3.96 5.91
CA PHE A 52 6.90 4.11 7.28
C PHE A 52 8.37 4.52 7.26
N ARG A 53 8.65 5.81 7.42
CA ARG A 53 9.99 6.41 7.33
C ARG A 53 11.02 5.63 8.17
N ASN A 54 10.71 5.43 9.44
CA ASN A 54 11.59 4.73 10.39
C ASN A 54 11.34 3.21 10.43
N GLY A 55 10.43 2.73 9.58
CA GLY A 55 9.86 1.39 9.65
C GLY A 55 8.90 1.24 10.82
N ALA A 56 7.90 0.38 10.66
CA ALA A 56 6.91 0.06 11.68
C ALA A 56 7.11 -1.38 12.17
N ASN A 57 7.04 -1.58 13.48
CA ASN A 57 6.97 -2.93 14.02
C ASN A 57 5.62 -3.55 13.62
N SER A 58 5.64 -4.80 13.21
CA SER A 58 4.43 -5.50 12.75
C SER A 58 4.17 -6.77 13.56
N ALA A 59 2.90 -6.97 13.88
CA ALA A 59 2.38 -8.22 14.39
C ALA A 59 1.16 -8.60 13.55
N SER A 60 1.06 -9.85 13.14
CA SER A 60 0.01 -10.30 12.23
C SER A 60 -0.56 -11.63 12.64
N VAL A 61 -1.87 -11.76 12.47
CA VAL A 61 -2.58 -13.03 12.53
C VAL A 61 -3.11 -13.34 11.14
N TYR A 62 -3.06 -14.59 10.74
CA TYR A 62 -3.44 -15.01 9.41
C TYR A 62 -4.54 -16.08 9.46
N THR A 63 -5.25 -16.22 8.35
CA THR A 63 -6.28 -17.24 8.21
C THR A 63 -5.71 -18.65 8.33
N GLN A 64 -6.51 -19.56 8.87
CA GLN A 64 -6.25 -21.01 8.89
C GLN A 64 -6.90 -21.72 7.68
N SER A 65 -7.47 -20.98 6.73
CA SER A 65 -8.05 -21.55 5.51
C SER A 65 -6.98 -22.29 4.69
N GLN A 66 -7.37 -23.38 4.06
CA GLN A 66 -6.52 -24.10 3.10
C GLN A 66 -6.30 -23.28 1.81
N ILE A 67 -7.24 -22.39 1.48
CA ILE A 67 -7.15 -21.50 0.33
C ILE A 67 -6.66 -20.15 0.82
N VAL A 68 -5.38 -19.87 0.61
CA VAL A 68 -4.72 -18.63 1.04
C VAL A 68 -4.37 -17.81 -0.18
N SER A 69 -4.70 -16.51 -0.16
CA SER A 69 -4.33 -15.57 -1.22
C SER A 69 -2.81 -15.34 -1.30
N GLU A 70 -2.31 -15.00 -2.47
CA GLU A 70 -0.87 -14.89 -2.70
C GLU A 70 -0.22 -13.75 -1.91
N ASN A 71 -0.94 -12.66 -1.63
CA ASN A 71 -0.47 -11.59 -0.74
C ASN A 71 -0.31 -12.06 0.71
N ILE A 72 -1.18 -12.93 1.22
CA ILE A 72 -1.01 -13.53 2.55
C ILE A 72 0.22 -14.43 2.57
N LYS A 73 0.40 -15.30 1.55
CA LYS A 73 1.60 -16.14 1.42
C LYS A 73 2.89 -15.30 1.36
N TRP A 74 2.87 -14.18 0.61
CA TRP A 74 3.98 -13.25 0.57
C TRP A 74 4.30 -12.69 1.96
N ASN A 75 3.30 -12.16 2.65
CA ASN A 75 3.49 -11.55 3.97
C ASN A 75 4.02 -12.54 5.01
N ILE A 76 3.55 -13.79 4.99
CA ILE A 76 4.06 -14.87 5.84
C ILE A 76 5.53 -15.17 5.50
N ASN A 77 5.87 -15.26 4.21
CA ASN A 77 7.22 -15.62 3.74
C ASN A 77 8.22 -14.47 3.91
N SER A 78 7.78 -13.22 4.01
CA SER A 78 8.64 -12.06 4.21
C SER A 78 9.43 -12.13 5.52
N LYS A 79 8.86 -12.77 6.55
CA LYS A 79 9.45 -12.98 7.89
C LYS A 79 10.05 -11.71 8.51
N THR A 80 9.61 -10.54 8.05
CA THR A 80 10.09 -9.28 8.61
C THR A 80 9.26 -8.89 9.82
N LYS A 81 9.94 -8.38 10.84
CA LYS A 81 9.29 -7.76 12.01
C LYS A 81 9.14 -6.25 11.84
N LYS A 82 9.90 -5.67 10.92
CA LYS A 82 9.91 -4.24 10.65
C LYS A 82 9.58 -4.00 9.19
N ILE A 83 8.42 -3.41 8.94
CA ILE A 83 7.93 -3.10 7.60
C ILE A 83 8.27 -1.66 7.23
N LYS A 84 8.56 -1.42 5.96
CA LYS A 84 8.82 -0.10 5.40
C LYS A 84 7.65 0.43 4.58
N ALA A 85 6.89 -0.46 3.96
CA ALA A 85 5.70 -0.04 3.23
C ALA A 85 4.61 -1.12 3.18
N LEU A 86 3.37 -0.65 3.03
CA LEU A 86 2.21 -1.49 2.76
C LEU A 86 1.55 -0.96 1.49
N LEU A 87 1.50 -1.79 0.44
CA LEU A 87 0.70 -1.51 -0.75
C LEU A 87 -0.66 -2.20 -0.63
N ILE A 88 -1.73 -1.43 -0.78
CA ILE A 88 -3.09 -1.94 -0.81
C ILE A 88 -3.65 -1.73 -2.21
N ASN A 89 -4.23 -2.78 -2.80
CA ASN A 89 -5.07 -2.67 -3.98
C ASN A 89 -6.49 -3.15 -3.72
N THR A 90 -7.44 -2.52 -4.39
CA THR A 90 -8.82 -2.98 -4.44
C THR A 90 -9.12 -3.63 -5.80
N ARG A 91 -10.31 -4.19 -5.99
CA ARG A 91 -10.82 -4.85 -7.21
C ARG A 91 -10.30 -6.27 -7.44
N ASN A 92 -9.10 -6.65 -7.01
CA ASN A 92 -8.53 -7.97 -7.20
C ASN A 92 -7.94 -8.48 -5.87
N ALA A 93 -8.39 -9.64 -5.41
CA ALA A 93 -7.98 -10.22 -4.13
C ALA A 93 -6.65 -10.96 -4.19
N ASN A 94 -6.09 -11.16 -5.39
CA ASN A 94 -4.91 -11.99 -5.63
C ASN A 94 -5.02 -13.39 -5.01
N ALA A 95 -6.22 -13.95 -5.05
CA ALA A 95 -6.56 -15.28 -4.56
C ALA A 95 -6.89 -16.20 -5.72
N LEU A 96 -6.46 -17.47 -5.64
CA LEU A 96 -6.55 -18.46 -6.72
C LEU A 96 -5.83 -18.02 -8.02
N THR A 97 -4.80 -17.22 -7.91
CA THR A 97 -3.97 -16.72 -9.01
C THR A 97 -2.67 -17.53 -9.17
N GLY A 98 -2.38 -18.38 -8.20
CA GLY A 98 -1.26 -19.31 -8.23
C GLY A 98 0.11 -18.62 -8.30
N LYS A 99 1.08 -19.31 -8.90
CA LYS A 99 2.46 -18.85 -8.99
C LYS A 99 2.59 -17.47 -9.66
N GLU A 100 1.78 -17.18 -10.67
CA GLU A 100 1.81 -15.89 -11.39
C GLU A 100 1.43 -14.73 -10.47
N GLY A 101 0.42 -14.92 -9.61
CA GLY A 101 0.02 -13.91 -8.63
C GLY A 101 1.11 -13.63 -7.59
N TYR A 102 1.82 -14.66 -7.14
CA TYR A 102 2.93 -14.52 -6.19
C TYR A 102 4.15 -13.83 -6.81
N GLU A 103 4.56 -14.23 -8.03
CA GLU A 103 5.68 -13.59 -8.73
C GLU A 103 5.37 -12.11 -9.06
N SER A 104 4.11 -11.79 -9.33
CA SER A 104 3.68 -10.40 -9.49
C SER A 104 3.96 -9.55 -8.26
N LEU A 105 3.70 -10.07 -7.05
CA LEU A 105 4.01 -9.36 -5.80
C LEU A 105 5.51 -9.21 -5.59
N LYS A 106 6.29 -10.21 -5.95
CA LYS A 106 7.76 -10.16 -5.88
C LYS A 106 8.32 -9.06 -6.78
N ILE A 107 7.81 -8.91 -8.00
CA ILE A 107 8.18 -7.82 -8.91
C ILE A 107 7.82 -6.48 -8.28
N LEU A 108 6.60 -6.32 -7.79
CA LEU A 108 6.16 -5.07 -7.15
C LEU A 108 6.99 -4.72 -5.91
N ALA A 109 7.32 -5.71 -5.08
CA ALA A 109 8.13 -5.50 -3.88
C ALA A 109 9.54 -4.99 -4.22
N ASN A 110 10.18 -5.56 -5.25
CA ASN A 110 11.47 -5.09 -5.74
C ASN A 110 11.39 -3.64 -6.22
N GLU A 111 10.44 -3.34 -7.11
CA GLU A 111 10.31 -2.00 -7.69
C GLU A 111 9.93 -0.94 -6.64
N ILE A 112 9.04 -1.26 -5.70
CA ILE A 112 8.68 -0.35 -4.60
C ILE A 112 9.89 -0.10 -3.71
N SER A 113 10.62 -1.14 -3.32
CA SER A 113 11.80 -1.01 -2.46
C SER A 113 12.90 -0.16 -3.10
N GLU A 114 13.14 -0.31 -4.41
CA GLU A 114 14.09 0.51 -5.17
C GLU A 114 13.66 1.97 -5.23
N LYS A 115 12.40 2.22 -5.63
CA LYS A 115 11.86 3.58 -5.75
C LYS A 115 11.85 4.32 -4.41
N LEU A 116 11.45 3.65 -3.33
CA LEU A 116 11.46 4.22 -1.98
C LEU A 116 12.89 4.46 -1.48
N THR A 117 13.85 3.58 -1.80
CA THR A 117 15.25 3.79 -1.47
C THR A 117 15.83 5.03 -2.17
N ILE A 118 15.48 5.24 -3.46
CA ILE A 118 15.88 6.42 -4.21
C ILE A 118 15.26 7.68 -3.59
N LYS A 119 13.97 7.64 -3.27
CA LYS A 119 13.28 8.76 -2.63
C LYS A 119 13.87 9.13 -1.27
N GLN A 120 14.21 8.15 -0.45
CA GLN A 120 14.90 8.40 0.82
C GLN A 120 16.22 9.14 0.63
N LYS A 121 17.00 8.80 -0.40
CA LYS A 121 18.29 9.47 -0.68
C LYS A 121 18.11 10.94 -1.02
N SER A 122 16.96 11.33 -1.57
CA SER A 122 16.67 12.74 -1.86
C SER A 122 16.12 13.50 -0.64
N ASP A 123 15.45 12.83 0.25
CA ASP A 123 14.61 13.45 1.28
C ASP A 123 15.20 13.32 2.70
N GLU A 124 16.20 12.44 2.92
CA GLU A 124 16.69 12.07 4.24
C GLU A 124 18.23 12.17 4.33
N GLU A 125 18.74 12.67 5.46
CA GLU A 125 20.18 12.77 5.71
C GLU A 125 20.87 11.41 5.82
N LYS A 126 20.15 10.39 6.32
CA LYS A 126 20.66 9.03 6.54
C LYS A 126 19.75 7.99 5.88
N PRO A 127 19.77 7.91 4.55
CA PRO A 127 18.95 6.94 3.85
C PRO A 127 19.41 5.51 4.13
N THR A 128 18.46 4.61 4.27
CA THR A 128 18.72 3.17 4.43
C THR A 128 18.19 2.41 3.22
N LYS A 129 18.91 1.38 2.78
CA LYS A 129 18.42 0.52 1.70
C LYS A 129 17.20 -0.26 2.18
N ILE A 130 16.08 -0.06 1.51
CA ILE A 130 14.83 -0.81 1.75
C ILE A 130 14.92 -2.16 1.03
N LYS A 131 14.54 -3.22 1.72
CA LYS A 131 14.55 -4.58 1.16
C LYS A 131 13.16 -4.97 0.66
N PRO A 132 13.05 -5.80 -0.38
CA PRO A 132 11.75 -6.25 -0.89
C PRO A 132 10.88 -6.94 0.17
N ASN A 133 11.47 -7.69 1.10
CA ASN A 133 10.73 -8.35 2.17
C ASN A 133 10.23 -7.39 3.28
N GLU A 134 10.60 -6.11 3.24
CA GLU A 134 10.04 -5.06 4.10
C GLU A 134 8.79 -4.42 3.50
N ILE A 135 8.38 -4.86 2.30
CA ILE A 135 7.16 -4.45 1.61
C ILE A 135 6.10 -5.53 1.81
N ILE A 136 4.96 -5.16 2.37
CA ILE A 136 3.82 -6.06 2.56
C ILE A 136 2.64 -5.62 1.70
N PHE A 137 1.70 -6.54 1.47
CA PHE A 137 0.57 -6.31 0.59
C PHE A 137 -0.76 -6.64 1.26
N ALA A 138 -1.79 -5.84 0.91
CA ALA A 138 -3.19 -6.16 1.17
C ALA A 138 -3.98 -6.05 -0.13
N CYS A 139 -4.61 -7.14 -0.52
CA CYS A 139 -5.38 -7.22 -1.77
C CYS A 139 -6.83 -7.56 -1.44
N THR A 140 -7.77 -6.84 -2.04
CA THR A 140 -9.21 -7.13 -1.86
C THR A 140 -9.97 -6.99 -3.18
N GLY A 141 -10.98 -7.83 -3.38
CA GLY A 141 -11.83 -7.79 -4.55
C GLY A 141 -12.12 -9.17 -5.12
N THR A 142 -12.18 -9.27 -6.44
CA THR A 142 -12.53 -10.49 -7.16
C THR A 142 -11.47 -11.58 -6.98
N ILE A 143 -11.92 -12.80 -6.78
CA ILE A 143 -11.12 -14.02 -6.63
C ILE A 143 -11.01 -14.71 -7.99
N GLY A 144 -9.86 -15.31 -8.32
CA GLY A 144 -9.65 -16.09 -9.55
C GLY A 144 -9.40 -15.26 -10.80
N GLU A 145 -9.42 -13.94 -10.72
CA GLU A 145 -9.00 -13.08 -11.83
C GLU A 145 -7.49 -12.89 -11.84
N LYS A 146 -6.90 -12.85 -13.03
CA LYS A 146 -5.46 -12.54 -13.20
C LYS A 146 -5.10 -11.23 -12.48
N PHE A 147 -3.99 -11.28 -11.72
CA PHE A 147 -3.53 -10.11 -11.00
C PHE A 147 -3.09 -9.00 -11.97
N PRO A 148 -3.56 -7.75 -11.80
CA PRO A 148 -3.35 -6.65 -12.74
C PRO A 148 -1.97 -5.98 -12.59
N LEU A 149 -0.89 -6.78 -12.68
CA LEU A 149 0.49 -6.35 -12.42
C LEU A 149 0.85 -5.07 -13.18
N GLU A 150 0.69 -5.04 -14.49
CA GLU A 150 1.14 -3.91 -15.31
C GLU A 150 0.40 -2.61 -15.03
N LYS A 151 -0.91 -2.71 -14.73
CA LYS A 151 -1.68 -1.53 -14.33
C LYS A 151 -1.15 -0.92 -13.04
N ILE A 152 -0.78 -1.76 -12.07
CA ILE A 152 -0.23 -1.34 -10.78
C ILE A 152 1.18 -0.79 -10.97
N ARG A 153 2.07 -1.50 -11.67
CA ARG A 153 3.45 -1.08 -11.95
C ARG A 153 3.54 0.31 -12.53
N ASN A 154 2.70 0.60 -13.54
CA ASN A 154 2.65 1.90 -14.22
C ASN A 154 2.28 3.07 -13.29
N LYS A 155 1.81 2.79 -12.06
CA LYS A 155 1.44 3.82 -11.07
C LYS A 155 2.41 3.93 -9.91
N LEU A 156 3.37 3.02 -9.77
CA LEU A 156 4.30 3.01 -8.64
C LEU A 156 5.12 4.30 -8.53
N THR A 157 5.63 4.81 -9.64
CA THR A 157 6.38 6.09 -9.64
C THR A 157 5.53 7.22 -9.09
N SER A 158 4.32 7.39 -9.62
CA SER A 158 3.39 8.43 -9.14
C SER A 158 3.01 8.25 -7.68
N LEU A 159 2.81 7.00 -7.20
CA LEU A 159 2.54 6.73 -5.80
C LEU A 159 3.70 7.18 -4.90
N VAL A 160 4.93 6.81 -5.28
CA VAL A 160 6.11 7.13 -4.48
C VAL A 160 6.41 8.63 -4.50
N GLU A 161 6.25 9.31 -5.63
CA GLU A 161 6.46 10.75 -5.75
C GLU A 161 5.45 11.57 -4.94
N LYS A 162 4.20 11.08 -4.83
CA LYS A 162 3.15 11.73 -4.04
C LYS A 162 3.33 11.60 -2.53
N ILE A 163 4.23 10.73 -2.06
CA ILE A 163 4.55 10.62 -0.64
C ILE A 163 5.09 11.96 -0.16
N LYS A 164 4.36 12.58 0.75
CA LYS A 164 4.78 13.82 1.40
C LYS A 164 4.84 13.56 2.89
N TYR A 165 5.99 13.84 3.47
CA TYR A 165 6.09 13.98 4.92
C TYR A 165 5.52 15.35 5.30
N THR A 166 4.65 15.41 6.25
CA THR A 166 4.41 16.66 6.94
C THR A 166 5.62 16.90 7.82
N GLN A 167 6.46 17.81 7.39
CA GLN A 167 7.43 18.41 8.29
C GLN A 167 6.65 19.34 9.19
N ASN A 168 6.46 18.95 10.45
CA ASN A 168 6.20 19.95 11.49
C ASN A 168 7.51 20.73 11.64
N LYS A 169 7.48 21.98 11.17
CA LYS A 169 8.47 22.99 11.56
C LYS A 169 8.11 23.51 12.93
#